data_3f50dfc2d890b4fb5c8d60fe484019bd
#
_entry.id   3f50dfc2d890b4fb5c8d60fe484019bd
#
_cell.length_a   1.000
_cell.length_b   1.000
_cell.length_c   1.000
_cell.angle_alpha   90.00
_cell.angle_beta   90.00
_cell.angle_gamma   90.00
#
_symmetry.space_group_name_H-M   'P 1'
#
loop_
_entity.id
_entity.type
_entity.pdbx_description
1 polymer ?
#
loop_
_entity_poly.entity_id
_entity_poly.type
_entity_poly.pdbx_seq_one_letter_code
_entity_poly.pdbx_strand_id
1 'polypeptide(L)'
;MNESLTFTPRKHQLYSLLIAIGFFVLTTAWGLSSPPGSAGDDDFHTNSIICASGSNQFCEILETDAAGNPLRVKVPDRIGQPCIFLDSKASGACIYEQKGVAIETTRINVNHVGGLFYSVNNMFLGNDYESSIRTMRTFNAFLFSALLFLGLVFAPPRLRRGIVLMTMTVMIPTAIYQVSSINPMSWTVSGVLFSWVFLYALFSTIRRPVRLPATLAYSIGLAVSLTLTFGARKDAAMYVFVGLIANLIIFWPKFPTLVKWIFSLISVLAGVVAVVLLSGRAGNV
;
A
#
# COMPACT_ATOMS: atom_id res chain seq x y z
N MET A 1 29.19 20.94 -15.82
CA MET A 1 28.28 21.85 -15.09
C MET A 1 28.23 21.36 -13.62
N ASN A 2 29.15 21.93 -12.81
CA ASN A 2 29.25 21.63 -11.37
C ASN A 2 28.21 22.48 -10.62
N GLU A 3 26.97 22.04 -10.54
CA GLU A 3 26.09 22.54 -9.49
C GLU A 3 26.53 21.88 -8.19
N SER A 4 27.38 22.58 -7.46
CA SER A 4 27.63 22.29 -6.06
C SER A 4 26.26 22.30 -5.37
N LEU A 5 25.84 21.14 -4.89
CA LEU A 5 24.64 20.98 -4.07
C LEU A 5 24.85 21.70 -2.75
N THR A 6 24.75 23.02 -2.77
CA THR A 6 24.64 23.83 -1.55
C THR A 6 23.27 23.55 -0.95
N PHE A 7 23.24 22.55 -0.10
CA PHE A 7 22.12 22.32 0.79
C PHE A 7 22.04 23.49 1.77
N THR A 8 20.97 24.26 1.71
CA THR A 8 20.46 24.96 2.87
C THR A 8 19.50 23.99 3.58
N PRO A 9 20.01 23.23 4.59
CA PRO A 9 19.35 22.00 5.04
C PRO A 9 17.96 22.24 5.64
N ARG A 10 17.78 23.33 6.39
CA ARG A 10 16.55 23.58 7.16
C ARG A 10 15.32 23.92 6.31
N LYS A 11 15.46 24.76 5.28
CA LYS A 11 14.29 25.16 4.46
C LYS A 11 13.70 23.99 3.67
N HIS A 12 14.56 23.12 3.14
CA HIS A 12 14.08 21.97 2.37
C HIS A 12 13.38 20.92 3.23
N GLN A 13 13.88 20.68 4.42
CA GLN A 13 13.25 19.77 5.37
C GLN A 13 11.87 20.28 5.77
N LEU A 14 11.77 21.59 6.04
CA LEU A 14 10.49 22.21 6.34
C LEU A 14 9.48 22.09 5.20
N TYR A 15 9.87 22.39 3.95
CA TYR A 15 8.97 22.23 2.79
C TYR A 15 8.57 20.76 2.59
N SER A 16 9.49 19.81 2.74
CA SER A 16 9.18 18.39 2.64
C SER A 16 8.18 17.95 3.71
N LEU A 17 8.34 18.46 4.93
CA LEU A 17 7.43 18.20 6.03
C LEU A 17 6.05 18.82 5.78
N LEU A 18 5.98 20.08 5.34
CA LEU A 18 4.71 20.75 5.04
C LEU A 18 3.94 20.06 3.93
N ILE A 19 4.63 19.60 2.86
CA ILE A 19 4.00 18.82 1.78
C ILE A 19 3.45 17.51 2.33
N ALA A 20 4.23 16.78 3.10
CA ALA A 20 3.79 15.50 3.67
C ALA A 20 2.62 15.68 4.64
N ILE A 21 2.64 16.71 5.48
CA ILE A 21 1.52 17.06 6.37
C ILE A 21 0.28 17.44 5.55
N GLY A 22 0.44 18.22 4.48
CA GLY A 22 -0.66 18.60 3.60
C GLY A 22 -1.34 17.37 2.99
N PHE A 23 -0.56 16.40 2.48
CA PHE A 23 -1.11 15.13 1.98
C PHE A 23 -1.72 14.28 3.09
N PHE A 24 -1.11 14.23 4.27
CA PHE A 24 -1.67 13.53 5.42
C PHE A 24 -3.04 14.10 5.81
N VAL A 25 -3.15 15.41 5.93
CA VAL A 25 -4.42 16.09 6.25
C VAL A 25 -5.45 15.84 5.16
N LEU A 26 -5.07 15.96 3.87
CA LEU A 26 -5.95 15.73 2.74
C LEU A 26 -6.51 14.31 2.73
N THR A 27 -5.64 13.32 2.79
CA THR A 27 -6.03 11.89 2.73
C THR A 27 -6.82 11.49 3.97
N THR A 28 -6.42 11.94 5.16
CA THR A 28 -7.13 11.68 6.41
C THR A 28 -8.51 12.33 6.41
N ALA A 29 -8.61 13.61 6.03
CA ALA A 29 -9.90 14.31 5.97
C ALA A 29 -10.87 13.61 5.01
N TRP A 30 -10.38 13.19 3.83
CA TRP A 30 -11.20 12.42 2.87
C TRP A 30 -11.64 11.09 3.46
N GLY A 31 -10.72 10.32 4.05
CA GLY A 31 -11.03 9.04 4.68
C GLY A 31 -12.02 9.15 5.82
N LEU A 32 -11.89 10.17 6.67
CA LEU A 32 -12.77 10.37 7.81
C LEU A 32 -14.15 10.94 7.41
N SER A 33 -14.24 11.68 6.30
CA SER A 33 -15.54 12.16 5.76
C SER A 33 -16.31 11.09 5.01
N SER A 34 -15.64 10.00 4.62
CA SER A 34 -16.28 8.88 3.92
C SER A 34 -16.88 7.89 4.92
N PRO A 35 -18.13 7.45 4.74
CA PRO A 35 -18.75 6.50 5.68
C PRO A 35 -18.01 5.15 5.64
N PRO A 36 -18.04 4.36 6.73
CA PRO A 36 -17.57 2.98 6.72
C PRO A 36 -18.30 2.16 5.62
N GLY A 37 -17.59 1.29 4.92
CA GLY A 37 -18.18 0.48 3.87
C GLY A 37 -18.38 1.19 2.52
N SER A 38 -17.91 2.44 2.37
CA SER A 38 -18.08 3.22 1.14
C SER A 38 -17.02 2.94 0.06
N ALA A 39 -15.88 2.35 0.40
CA ALA A 39 -14.93 1.87 -0.59
C ALA A 39 -15.40 0.53 -1.18
N GLY A 40 -15.02 0.27 -2.42
CA GLY A 40 -15.27 -1.04 -3.03
C GLY A 40 -14.70 -2.16 -2.15
N ASP A 41 -15.52 -3.15 -1.82
CA ASP A 41 -15.19 -4.30 -0.95
C ASP A 41 -14.75 -3.94 0.49
N ASP A 42 -15.08 -2.74 0.98
CA ASP A 42 -14.77 -2.34 2.35
C ASP A 42 -15.38 -3.29 3.38
N ASP A 43 -16.61 -3.79 3.15
CA ASP A 43 -17.28 -4.79 3.98
C ASP A 43 -16.46 -6.09 4.05
N PHE A 44 -16.03 -6.61 2.90
CA PHE A 44 -15.19 -7.80 2.81
C PHE A 44 -13.86 -7.63 3.55
N HIS A 45 -13.19 -6.50 3.34
CA HIS A 45 -11.90 -6.23 3.98
C HIS A 45 -12.04 -5.91 5.46
N THR A 46 -13.09 -5.21 5.86
CA THR A 46 -13.36 -4.93 7.28
C THR A 46 -13.64 -6.21 8.05
N ASN A 47 -14.49 -7.11 7.53
CA ASN A 47 -14.73 -8.43 8.11
C ASN A 47 -13.42 -9.20 8.27
N SER A 48 -12.57 -9.19 7.23
CA SER A 48 -11.29 -9.88 7.22
C SER A 48 -10.30 -9.31 8.26
N ILE A 49 -10.28 -8.00 8.46
CA ILE A 49 -9.46 -7.34 9.50
C ILE A 49 -9.97 -7.70 10.89
N ILE A 50 -11.27 -7.54 11.14
CA ILE A 50 -11.86 -7.72 12.46
C ILE A 50 -11.72 -9.16 12.92
N CYS A 51 -11.89 -10.13 12.03
CA CYS A 51 -11.78 -11.55 12.32
C CYS A 51 -10.34 -12.10 12.21
N ALA A 52 -9.34 -11.27 11.89
CA ALA A 52 -7.96 -11.72 11.67
C ALA A 52 -7.31 -12.36 12.92
N SER A 53 -7.70 -11.96 14.11
CA SER A 53 -7.23 -12.51 15.40
C SER A 53 -8.13 -13.60 15.98
N GLY A 54 -9.11 -14.11 15.23
CA GLY A 54 -10.11 -15.05 15.70
C GLY A 54 -11.38 -14.38 16.21
N SER A 55 -12.22 -15.14 16.92
CA SER A 55 -13.46 -14.62 17.50
C SER A 55 -13.17 -13.56 18.57
N ASN A 56 -13.94 -12.46 18.51
CA ASN A 56 -13.83 -11.33 19.42
C ASN A 56 -15.20 -10.64 19.56
N GLN A 57 -15.26 -9.48 20.23
CA GLN A 57 -16.52 -8.76 20.47
C GLN A 57 -17.28 -8.31 19.21
N PHE A 58 -16.62 -8.24 18.05
CA PHE A 58 -17.22 -7.85 16.77
C PHE A 58 -17.25 -8.98 15.75
N CYS A 59 -16.64 -10.13 16.04
CA CYS A 59 -16.56 -11.26 15.13
C CYS A 59 -16.74 -12.58 15.88
N GLU A 60 -17.74 -13.37 15.50
CA GLU A 60 -17.90 -14.75 15.91
C GLU A 60 -17.65 -15.64 14.70
N ILE A 61 -16.65 -16.53 14.76
CA ILE A 61 -16.36 -17.48 13.69
C ILE A 61 -17.33 -18.65 13.83
N LEU A 62 -18.16 -18.87 12.79
CA LEU A 62 -19.19 -19.91 12.77
C LEU A 62 -18.70 -21.17 12.06
N GLU A 63 -17.85 -21.01 11.04
CA GLU A 63 -17.37 -22.11 10.20
C GLU A 63 -15.94 -21.84 9.74
N THR A 64 -15.11 -22.88 9.72
CA THR A 64 -13.72 -22.82 9.23
C THR A 64 -13.47 -23.92 8.19
N ASP A 65 -12.51 -23.69 7.31
CA ASP A 65 -11.96 -24.71 6.43
C ASP A 65 -11.05 -25.71 7.20
N ALA A 66 -10.54 -26.72 6.51
CA ALA A 66 -9.64 -27.72 7.07
C ALA A 66 -8.31 -27.13 7.60
N ALA A 67 -7.93 -25.95 7.15
CA ALA A 67 -6.75 -25.21 7.59
C ALA A 67 -7.04 -24.23 8.75
N GLY A 68 -8.29 -24.16 9.21
CA GLY A 68 -8.74 -23.26 10.28
C GLY A 68 -9.07 -21.84 9.83
N ASN A 69 -9.14 -21.58 8.52
CA ASN A 69 -9.51 -20.26 8.01
C ASN A 69 -11.01 -20.04 8.09
N PRO A 70 -11.48 -18.87 8.51
CA PRO A 70 -12.91 -18.61 8.63
C PRO A 70 -13.60 -18.60 7.25
N LEU A 71 -14.66 -19.40 7.11
CA LEU A 71 -15.51 -19.47 5.92
C LEU A 71 -16.80 -18.68 6.09
N ARG A 72 -17.33 -18.67 7.32
CA ARG A 72 -18.54 -17.95 7.69
C ARG A 72 -18.39 -17.35 9.07
N VAL A 73 -18.77 -16.09 9.18
CA VAL A 73 -18.65 -15.32 10.40
C VAL A 73 -19.95 -14.58 10.71
N LYS A 74 -20.12 -14.23 11.97
CA LYS A 74 -21.21 -13.38 12.44
C LYS A 74 -20.63 -12.06 12.90
N VAL A 75 -21.10 -10.97 12.32
CA VAL A 75 -20.60 -9.61 12.54
C VAL A 75 -21.78 -8.63 12.63
N PRO A 76 -21.61 -7.42 13.21
CA PRO A 76 -22.64 -6.39 13.16
C PRO A 76 -23.03 -6.02 11.71
N ASP A 77 -24.33 -5.76 11.47
CA ASP A 77 -24.89 -5.42 10.15
C ASP A 77 -24.17 -4.24 9.48
N ARG A 78 -23.83 -3.21 10.25
CA ARG A 78 -23.07 -2.03 9.79
C ARG A 78 -21.66 -2.36 9.28
N ILE A 79 -21.12 -3.54 9.60
CA ILE A 79 -19.84 -4.07 9.14
C ILE A 79 -20.03 -5.00 7.96
N GLY A 80 -20.85 -6.02 8.14
CA GLY A 80 -21.04 -7.11 7.18
C GLY A 80 -21.92 -6.75 6.00
N GLN A 81 -22.84 -5.80 6.18
CA GLN A 81 -23.74 -5.30 5.13
C GLN A 81 -24.10 -3.84 5.38
N PRO A 82 -23.18 -2.90 5.14
CA PRO A 82 -23.47 -1.48 5.25
C PRO A 82 -24.69 -1.10 4.39
N CYS A 83 -25.55 -0.23 4.88
CA CYS A 83 -26.78 0.19 4.17
C CYS A 83 -26.54 0.82 2.79
N ILE A 84 -25.34 1.35 2.56
CA ILE A 84 -24.92 1.89 1.26
C ILE A 84 -24.43 0.80 0.28
N PHE A 85 -24.37 -0.45 0.73
CA PHE A 85 -23.86 -1.55 -0.09
C PHE A 85 -24.83 -1.81 -1.27
N LEU A 86 -24.31 -1.64 -2.47
CA LEU A 86 -25.04 -1.77 -3.74
C LEU A 86 -26.22 -0.80 -3.92
N ASP A 87 -26.38 0.21 -3.05
CA ASP A 87 -27.38 1.26 -3.21
C ASP A 87 -26.71 2.63 -3.46
N SER A 88 -26.62 3.01 -4.73
CA SER A 88 -26.02 4.31 -5.11
C SER A 88 -26.84 5.52 -4.71
N LYS A 89 -28.07 5.34 -4.23
CA LYS A 89 -29.00 6.42 -3.79
C LYS A 89 -29.01 6.56 -2.27
N ALA A 90 -28.51 5.57 -1.53
CA ALA A 90 -28.47 5.63 -0.08
C ALA A 90 -27.51 6.73 0.39
N SER A 91 -27.96 7.53 1.34
CA SER A 91 -27.09 8.47 2.04
C SER A 91 -26.15 7.70 2.95
N GLY A 92 -24.86 8.06 3.01
CA GLY A 92 -23.91 7.51 3.97
C GLY A 92 -24.32 7.67 5.44
N ALA A 93 -25.25 8.59 5.74
CA ALA A 93 -25.83 8.75 7.06
C ALA A 93 -26.64 7.53 7.54
N CYS A 94 -27.15 6.70 6.62
CA CYS A 94 -27.91 5.50 6.97
C CYS A 94 -27.14 4.50 7.86
N ILE A 95 -25.80 4.51 7.81
CA ILE A 95 -24.96 3.64 8.65
C ILE A 95 -25.17 3.94 10.14
N TYR A 96 -25.40 5.18 10.50
CA TYR A 96 -25.66 5.58 11.88
C TYR A 96 -27.06 5.17 12.37
N GLU A 97 -27.96 4.83 11.44
CA GLU A 97 -29.31 4.31 11.74
C GLU A 97 -29.33 2.78 11.89
N GLN A 98 -28.30 2.09 11.39
CA GLN A 98 -28.15 0.63 11.56
C GLN A 98 -27.91 0.29 13.04
N LYS A 99 -28.69 -0.64 13.55
CA LYS A 99 -28.74 -0.98 15.00
C LYS A 99 -27.56 -1.83 15.49
N GLY A 100 -26.67 -2.27 14.60
CA GLY A 100 -25.58 -3.18 14.93
C GLY A 100 -26.07 -4.61 15.23
N VAL A 101 -27.19 -5.02 14.62
CA VAL A 101 -27.71 -6.39 14.75
C VAL A 101 -26.69 -7.34 14.13
N ALA A 102 -26.41 -8.45 14.82
CA ALA A 102 -25.49 -9.45 14.33
C ALA A 102 -26.07 -10.19 13.11
N ILE A 103 -25.34 -10.19 12.01
CA ILE A 103 -25.67 -10.89 10.77
C ILE A 103 -24.59 -11.91 10.41
N GLU A 104 -24.97 -12.97 9.72
CA GLU A 104 -24.03 -13.94 9.17
C GLU A 104 -23.58 -13.51 7.78
N THR A 105 -22.27 -13.67 7.50
CA THR A 105 -21.71 -13.38 6.17
C THR A 105 -20.58 -14.35 5.83
N THR A 106 -20.46 -14.63 4.54
CA THR A 106 -19.33 -15.35 3.92
C THR A 106 -18.36 -14.41 3.23
N ARG A 107 -18.62 -13.08 3.29
CA ARG A 107 -17.75 -12.06 2.72
C ARG A 107 -16.56 -11.82 3.63
N ILE A 108 -15.61 -12.76 3.59
CA ILE A 108 -14.37 -12.73 4.37
C ILE A 108 -13.23 -13.33 3.55
N ASN A 109 -12.00 -12.90 3.78
CA ASN A 109 -10.83 -13.44 3.10
C ASN A 109 -10.42 -14.79 3.72
N VAL A 110 -10.68 -15.86 3.00
CA VAL A 110 -10.31 -17.23 3.39
C VAL A 110 -8.90 -17.63 2.94
N ASN A 111 -8.30 -16.92 2.00
CA ASN A 111 -7.02 -17.31 1.39
C ASN A 111 -5.80 -16.61 1.99
N HIS A 112 -5.94 -15.89 3.09
CA HIS A 112 -4.90 -15.06 3.72
C HIS A 112 -4.11 -14.16 2.75
N VAL A 113 -4.67 -13.88 1.57
CA VAL A 113 -4.12 -12.88 0.66
C VAL A 113 -4.22 -11.52 1.33
N GLY A 114 -3.07 -10.85 1.51
CA GLY A 114 -3.03 -9.61 2.30
C GLY A 114 -2.94 -9.85 3.82
N GLY A 115 -2.49 -11.02 4.27
CA GLY A 115 -2.43 -11.39 5.69
C GLY A 115 -1.73 -10.36 6.56
N LEU A 116 -0.61 -9.79 6.12
CA LEU A 116 0.09 -8.74 6.86
C LEU A 116 -0.75 -7.47 6.98
N PHE A 117 -1.42 -7.05 5.91
CA PHE A 117 -2.33 -5.90 5.93
C PHE A 117 -3.44 -6.08 6.96
N TYR A 118 -4.09 -7.26 6.97
CA TYR A 118 -5.18 -7.54 7.91
C TYR A 118 -4.68 -7.61 9.34
N SER A 119 -3.58 -8.29 9.60
CA SER A 119 -3.01 -8.44 10.94
C SER A 119 -2.57 -7.10 11.53
N VAL A 120 -1.91 -6.25 10.73
CA VAL A 120 -1.48 -4.93 11.22
C VAL A 120 -2.66 -4.00 11.46
N ASN A 121 -3.66 -3.96 10.57
CA ASN A 121 -4.83 -3.15 10.79
C ASN A 121 -5.66 -3.67 11.99
N ASN A 122 -5.73 -4.99 12.21
CA ASN A 122 -6.39 -5.59 13.38
C ASN A 122 -5.79 -5.11 14.71
N MET A 123 -4.50 -4.76 14.78
CA MET A 123 -3.87 -4.21 15.98
C MET A 123 -4.51 -2.90 16.47
N PHE A 124 -5.23 -2.20 15.59
CA PHE A 124 -5.97 -0.97 15.92
C PHE A 124 -7.43 -1.24 16.31
N LEU A 125 -7.84 -2.50 16.42
CA LEU A 125 -9.18 -2.87 16.86
C LEU A 125 -9.31 -2.59 18.36
N GLY A 126 -10.11 -1.59 18.70
CA GLY A 126 -10.42 -1.19 20.08
C GLY A 126 -11.81 -1.68 20.51
N ASN A 127 -12.33 -1.07 21.57
CA ASN A 127 -13.66 -1.40 22.11
C ASN A 127 -14.81 -0.78 21.31
N ASP A 128 -14.51 0.23 20.49
CA ASP A 128 -15.49 0.90 19.64
C ASP A 128 -15.12 0.72 18.16
N TYR A 129 -16.09 0.28 17.38
CA TYR A 129 -15.94 0.00 15.97
C TYR A 129 -15.55 1.25 15.14
N GLU A 130 -16.28 2.37 15.36
CA GLU A 130 -16.05 3.58 14.56
C GLU A 130 -14.66 4.18 14.83
N SER A 131 -14.28 4.21 16.10
CA SER A 131 -12.93 4.65 16.51
C SER A 131 -11.84 3.77 15.90
N SER A 132 -12.06 2.47 15.86
CA SER A 132 -11.13 1.50 15.24
C SER A 132 -10.97 1.78 13.74
N ILE A 133 -12.05 1.95 13.00
CA ILE A 133 -12.01 2.29 11.55
C ILE A 133 -11.30 3.62 11.30
N ARG A 134 -11.60 4.65 12.10
CA ARG A 134 -10.93 5.96 11.98
C ARG A 134 -9.43 5.85 12.22
N THR A 135 -9.01 5.07 13.20
CA THR A 135 -7.59 4.84 13.51
C THR A 135 -6.89 4.10 12.39
N MET A 136 -7.47 3.03 11.86
CA MET A 136 -6.94 2.27 10.72
C MET A 136 -6.77 3.16 9.47
N ARG A 137 -7.77 3.96 9.14
CA ARG A 137 -7.75 4.90 8.01
C ARG A 137 -6.66 5.96 8.19
N THR A 138 -6.56 6.54 9.38
CA THR A 138 -5.53 7.53 9.72
C THR A 138 -4.13 6.91 9.63
N PHE A 139 -3.96 5.69 10.11
CA PHE A 139 -2.70 4.96 10.01
C PHE A 139 -2.29 4.70 8.54
N ASN A 140 -3.21 4.27 7.69
CA ASN A 140 -2.93 4.05 6.27
C ASN A 140 -2.55 5.36 5.56
N ALA A 141 -3.23 6.48 5.85
CA ALA A 141 -2.88 7.81 5.38
C ALA A 141 -1.49 8.27 5.89
N PHE A 142 -1.16 7.95 7.14
CA PHE A 142 0.15 8.23 7.72
C PHE A 142 1.27 7.47 7.01
N LEU A 143 1.10 6.19 6.70
CA LEU A 143 2.11 5.41 5.96
C LEU A 143 2.46 6.03 4.61
N PHE A 144 1.46 6.45 3.84
CA PHE A 144 1.67 7.17 2.58
C PHE A 144 2.48 8.45 2.79
N SER A 145 2.06 9.27 3.75
CA SER A 145 2.66 10.57 4.01
C SER A 145 4.08 10.46 4.58
N ALA A 146 4.34 9.44 5.38
CA ALA A 146 5.67 9.13 5.90
C ALA A 146 6.64 8.72 4.78
N LEU A 147 6.19 7.89 3.84
CA LEU A 147 6.98 7.53 2.66
C LEU A 147 7.22 8.73 1.74
N LEU A 148 6.21 9.59 1.56
CA LEU A 148 6.35 10.84 0.82
C LEU A 148 7.39 11.77 1.48
N PHE A 149 7.31 11.96 2.78
CA PHE A 149 8.29 12.74 3.53
C PHE A 149 9.71 12.18 3.36
N LEU A 150 9.88 10.88 3.56
CA LEU A 150 11.16 10.20 3.42
C LEU A 150 11.74 10.38 2.00
N GLY A 151 10.90 10.21 0.98
CA GLY A 151 11.27 10.42 -0.41
C GLY A 151 11.70 11.86 -0.69
N LEU A 152 10.99 12.86 -0.14
CA LEU A 152 11.25 14.27 -0.39
C LEU A 152 12.47 14.80 0.37
N VAL A 153 12.64 14.42 1.64
CA VAL A 153 13.66 15.05 2.51
C VAL A 153 15.08 14.75 2.05
N PHE A 154 15.32 13.56 1.50
CA PHE A 154 16.64 13.14 1.01
C PHE A 154 16.83 13.33 -0.50
N ALA A 155 15.75 13.59 -1.25
CA ALA A 155 15.82 13.73 -2.70
C ALA A 155 16.60 14.99 -3.14
N PRO A 156 17.44 14.89 -4.19
CA PRO A 156 18.00 16.07 -4.83
C PRO A 156 16.90 16.92 -5.48
N PRO A 157 17.12 18.23 -5.72
CA PRO A 157 16.07 19.16 -6.18
C PRO A 157 15.25 18.69 -7.39
N ARG A 158 15.93 18.10 -8.39
CA ARG A 158 15.25 17.58 -9.61
C ARG A 158 14.34 16.41 -9.31
N LEU A 159 14.83 15.45 -8.52
CA LEU A 159 14.04 14.28 -8.14
C LEU A 159 12.85 14.70 -7.25
N ARG A 160 13.05 15.66 -6.35
CA ARG A 160 12.00 16.19 -5.48
C ARG A 160 10.83 16.76 -6.26
N ARG A 161 11.12 17.59 -7.30
CA ARG A 161 10.09 18.11 -8.21
C ARG A 161 9.35 16.97 -8.91
N GLY A 162 10.08 15.96 -9.38
CA GLY A 162 9.49 14.76 -9.98
C GLY A 162 8.57 14.00 -9.02
N ILE A 163 8.98 13.82 -7.76
CA ILE A 163 8.16 13.16 -6.73
C ILE A 163 6.87 13.94 -6.49
N VAL A 164 6.94 15.27 -6.33
CA VAL A 164 5.75 16.10 -6.11
C VAL A 164 4.81 16.02 -7.30
N LEU A 165 5.31 16.22 -8.52
CA LEU A 165 4.50 16.15 -9.74
C LEU A 165 3.85 14.79 -9.92
N MET A 166 4.62 13.71 -9.75
CA MET A 166 4.10 12.34 -9.81
C MET A 166 3.01 12.10 -8.77
N THR A 167 3.25 12.52 -7.52
CA THR A 167 2.25 12.38 -6.45
C THR A 167 0.97 13.13 -6.79
N MET A 168 1.07 14.38 -7.25
CA MET A 168 -0.10 15.16 -7.66
C MET A 168 -0.86 14.53 -8.84
N THR A 169 -0.14 13.93 -9.80
CA THR A 169 -0.76 13.29 -10.96
C THR A 169 -1.47 12.00 -10.59
N VAL A 170 -0.91 11.21 -9.66
CA VAL A 170 -1.48 9.94 -9.22
C VAL A 170 -2.61 10.15 -8.21
N MET A 171 -2.54 11.20 -7.39
CA MET A 171 -3.53 11.49 -6.34
C MET A 171 -4.83 12.09 -6.92
N ILE A 172 -5.45 11.39 -7.85
CA ILE A 172 -6.83 11.64 -8.28
C ILE A 172 -7.81 11.28 -7.13
N PRO A 173 -9.05 11.74 -7.14
CA PRO A 173 -10.01 11.49 -6.05
C PRO A 173 -10.10 10.04 -5.61
N THR A 174 -10.12 9.10 -6.54
CA THR A 174 -10.16 7.67 -6.23
C THR A 174 -8.88 7.22 -5.50
N ALA A 175 -7.70 7.69 -5.88
CA ALA A 175 -6.44 7.32 -5.23
C ALA A 175 -6.32 7.95 -3.83
N ILE A 176 -6.76 9.20 -3.65
CA ILE A 176 -6.84 9.86 -2.33
C ILE A 176 -7.70 9.03 -1.38
N TYR A 177 -8.85 8.56 -1.87
CA TYR A 177 -9.75 7.72 -1.10
C TYR A 177 -9.11 6.36 -0.77
N GLN A 178 -8.52 5.70 -1.77
CA GLN A 178 -7.88 4.39 -1.56
C GLN A 178 -6.73 4.45 -0.56
N VAL A 179 -5.89 5.49 -0.59
CA VAL A 179 -4.76 5.63 0.33
C VAL A 179 -5.20 5.63 1.80
N SER A 180 -6.35 6.21 2.11
CA SER A 180 -6.89 6.25 3.47
C SER A 180 -7.96 5.19 3.77
N SER A 181 -8.25 4.28 2.84
CA SER A 181 -9.24 3.22 3.04
C SER A 181 -8.69 2.07 3.88
N ILE A 182 -9.58 1.19 4.34
CA ILE A 182 -9.23 -0.10 4.97
C ILE A 182 -9.17 -1.24 3.95
N ASN A 183 -9.03 -0.90 2.69
CA ASN A 183 -8.79 -1.84 1.60
C ASN A 183 -7.26 -2.04 1.41
N PRO A 184 -6.77 -3.26 1.15
CA PRO A 184 -5.36 -3.52 0.84
C PRO A 184 -4.79 -2.65 -0.29
N MET A 185 -5.65 -2.08 -1.13
CA MET A 185 -5.23 -1.11 -2.15
C MET A 185 -4.55 0.14 -1.56
N SER A 186 -4.84 0.51 -0.30
CA SER A 186 -4.15 1.61 0.38
C SER A 186 -2.65 1.37 0.48
N TRP A 187 -2.25 0.18 0.87
CA TRP A 187 -0.86 -0.24 0.94
C TRP A 187 -0.27 -0.51 -0.44
N THR A 188 -1.06 -1.07 -1.36
CA THR A 188 -0.62 -1.33 -2.74
C THR A 188 -0.27 -0.02 -3.46
N VAL A 189 -1.15 0.97 -3.43
CA VAL A 189 -0.89 2.28 -4.07
C VAL A 189 0.34 2.95 -3.46
N SER A 190 0.39 3.01 -2.12
CA SER A 190 1.53 3.60 -1.40
C SER A 190 2.83 2.84 -1.69
N GLY A 191 2.82 1.53 -1.57
CA GLY A 191 4.01 0.68 -1.72
C GLY A 191 4.55 0.68 -3.15
N VAL A 192 3.70 0.52 -4.17
CA VAL A 192 4.11 0.54 -5.58
C VAL A 192 4.69 1.91 -5.94
N LEU A 193 3.97 3.00 -5.63
CA LEU A 193 4.41 4.35 -5.96
C LEU A 193 5.79 4.66 -5.39
N PHE A 194 5.97 4.41 -4.10
CA PHE A 194 7.24 4.74 -3.44
C PHE A 194 8.34 3.71 -3.70
N SER A 195 8.03 2.46 -4.06
CA SER A 195 9.04 1.53 -4.54
C SER A 195 9.74 2.05 -5.81
N TRP A 196 8.98 2.63 -6.75
CA TRP A 196 9.53 3.25 -7.95
C TRP A 196 10.41 4.47 -7.63
N VAL A 197 9.97 5.31 -6.70
CA VAL A 197 10.74 6.48 -6.23
C VAL A 197 12.06 6.05 -5.62
N PHE A 198 12.04 5.10 -4.70
CA PHE A 198 13.25 4.68 -4.00
C PHE A 198 14.19 3.85 -4.87
N LEU A 199 13.67 3.04 -5.80
CA LEU A 199 14.48 2.39 -6.83
C LEU A 199 15.20 3.41 -7.71
N TYR A 200 14.48 4.42 -8.20
CA TYR A 200 15.07 5.50 -8.98
C TYR A 200 16.13 6.26 -8.17
N ALA A 201 15.83 6.58 -6.92
CA ALA A 201 16.76 7.27 -6.04
C ALA A 201 18.05 6.45 -5.83
N LEU A 202 17.94 5.16 -5.50
CA LEU A 202 19.07 4.26 -5.33
C LEU A 202 19.89 4.12 -6.62
N PHE A 203 19.26 3.91 -7.76
CA PHE A 203 19.97 3.78 -9.03
C PHE A 203 20.64 5.10 -9.45
N SER A 204 20.08 6.26 -9.06
CA SER A 204 20.69 7.55 -9.31
C SER A 204 22.01 7.75 -8.55
N THR A 205 22.25 6.97 -7.49
CA THR A 205 23.49 7.00 -6.70
C THR A 205 24.64 6.26 -7.37
N ILE A 206 24.35 5.43 -8.38
CA ILE A 206 25.39 4.67 -9.10
C ILE A 206 26.40 5.64 -9.73
N ARG A 207 27.68 5.44 -9.40
CA ARG A 207 28.82 6.30 -9.84
C ARG A 207 28.76 7.74 -9.29
N ARG A 208 27.98 8.02 -8.25
CA ARG A 208 28.01 9.32 -7.56
C ARG A 208 28.25 9.09 -6.07
N PRO A 209 29.16 9.84 -5.45
CA PRO A 209 29.31 9.78 -3.99
C PRO A 209 28.03 10.35 -3.36
N VAL A 210 27.25 9.48 -2.75
CA VAL A 210 26.05 9.87 -1.99
C VAL A 210 26.35 9.75 -0.50
N ARG A 211 25.80 10.65 0.27
CA ARG A 211 25.94 10.60 1.72
C ARG A 211 25.26 9.33 2.25
N LEU A 212 25.95 8.58 3.08
CA LEU A 212 25.44 7.34 3.70
C LEU A 212 24.00 7.50 4.26
N PRO A 213 23.61 8.60 4.94
CA PRO A 213 22.24 8.75 5.44
C PRO A 213 21.17 8.73 4.34
N ALA A 214 21.46 9.29 3.15
CA ALA A 214 20.49 9.28 2.05
C ALA A 214 20.32 7.88 1.46
N THR A 215 21.42 7.14 1.30
CA THR A 215 21.37 5.76 0.82
C THR A 215 20.60 4.87 1.78
N LEU A 216 20.85 4.99 3.09
CA LEU A 216 20.11 4.25 4.12
C LEU A 216 18.62 4.60 4.09
N ALA A 217 18.28 5.89 3.98
CA ALA A 217 16.88 6.33 3.90
C ALA A 217 16.16 5.74 2.68
N TYR A 218 16.82 5.72 1.50
CA TYR A 218 16.23 5.12 0.30
C TYR A 218 16.09 3.60 0.42
N SER A 219 17.06 2.92 1.03
CA SER A 219 16.99 1.48 1.26
C SER A 219 15.88 1.11 2.23
N ILE A 220 15.74 1.86 3.34
CA ILE A 220 14.65 1.67 4.30
C ILE A 220 13.31 1.98 3.63
N GLY A 221 13.21 3.10 2.90
CA GLY A 221 12.00 3.46 2.16
C GLY A 221 11.58 2.39 1.16
N LEU A 222 12.55 1.82 0.42
CA LEU A 222 12.30 0.72 -0.50
C LEU A 222 11.82 -0.52 0.24
N ALA A 223 12.50 -0.92 1.32
CA ALA A 223 12.11 -2.08 2.11
C ALA A 223 10.69 -1.95 2.66
N VAL A 224 10.35 -0.81 3.24
CA VAL A 224 8.98 -0.51 3.74
C VAL A 224 7.98 -0.56 2.58
N SER A 225 8.28 0.09 1.44
CA SER A 225 7.40 0.10 0.26
C SER A 225 7.13 -1.31 -0.27
N LEU A 226 8.15 -2.16 -0.35
CA LEU A 226 8.01 -3.55 -0.77
C LEU A 226 7.20 -4.37 0.25
N THR A 227 7.44 -4.16 1.55
CA THR A 227 6.67 -4.81 2.62
C THR A 227 5.19 -4.44 2.54
N LEU A 228 4.85 -3.17 2.31
CA LEU A 228 3.46 -2.75 2.10
C LEU A 228 2.87 -3.41 0.86
N THR A 229 3.59 -3.39 -0.27
CA THR A 229 3.10 -3.96 -1.53
C THR A 229 2.81 -5.45 -1.41
N PHE A 230 3.79 -6.23 -0.98
CA PHE A 230 3.66 -7.70 -0.89
C PHE A 230 2.79 -8.16 0.29
N GLY A 231 2.78 -7.38 1.37
CA GLY A 231 1.93 -7.63 2.53
C GLY A 231 0.45 -7.35 2.29
N ALA A 232 0.14 -6.55 1.26
CA ALA A 232 -1.22 -6.25 0.86
C ALA A 232 -1.75 -7.19 -0.23
N ARG A 233 -0.99 -7.31 -1.33
CA ARG A 233 -1.46 -8.05 -2.53
C ARG A 233 -0.30 -8.68 -3.27
N LYS A 234 -0.40 -9.99 -3.57
CA LYS A 234 0.64 -10.73 -4.30
C LYS A 234 0.75 -10.29 -5.77
N ASP A 235 -0.37 -9.96 -6.41
CA ASP A 235 -0.43 -9.48 -7.80
C ASP A 235 0.23 -8.11 -7.99
N ALA A 236 0.37 -7.32 -6.93
CA ALA A 236 1.07 -6.04 -6.97
C ALA A 236 2.57 -6.16 -7.27
N ALA A 237 3.15 -7.36 -7.13
CA ALA A 237 4.52 -7.66 -7.53
C ALA A 237 4.79 -7.28 -9.00
N MET A 238 3.81 -7.47 -9.89
CA MET A 238 3.94 -7.12 -11.30
C MET A 238 4.24 -5.63 -11.49
N TYR A 239 3.57 -4.75 -10.76
CA TYR A 239 3.78 -3.30 -10.88
C TYR A 239 5.15 -2.88 -10.34
N VAL A 240 5.63 -3.50 -9.26
CA VAL A 240 7.01 -3.27 -8.76
C VAL A 240 8.02 -3.72 -9.81
N PHE A 241 7.80 -4.87 -10.44
CA PHE A 241 8.67 -5.41 -11.48
C PHE A 241 8.75 -4.48 -12.71
N VAL A 242 7.61 -3.93 -13.17
CA VAL A 242 7.58 -2.92 -14.23
C VAL A 242 8.43 -1.70 -13.84
N GLY A 243 8.30 -1.21 -12.61
CA GLY A 243 9.12 -0.11 -12.11
C GLY A 243 10.61 -0.45 -12.05
N LEU A 244 10.95 -1.66 -11.66
CA LEU A 244 12.33 -2.14 -11.66
C LEU A 244 12.91 -2.15 -13.08
N ILE A 245 12.19 -2.73 -14.05
CA ILE A 245 12.61 -2.77 -15.46
C ILE A 245 12.79 -1.35 -16.01
N ALA A 246 11.83 -0.47 -15.78
CA ALA A 246 11.93 0.92 -16.23
C ALA A 246 13.19 1.62 -15.68
N ASN A 247 13.48 1.44 -14.40
CA ASN A 247 14.69 1.97 -13.78
C ASN A 247 15.97 1.32 -14.34
N LEU A 248 15.97 0.01 -14.58
CA LEU A 248 17.10 -0.67 -15.22
C LEU A 248 17.37 -0.11 -16.61
N ILE A 249 16.36 0.11 -17.44
CA ILE A 249 16.50 0.69 -18.77
C ILE A 249 17.10 2.11 -18.68
N ILE A 250 16.54 2.97 -17.82
CA ILE A 250 16.99 4.36 -17.65
C ILE A 250 18.45 4.43 -17.21
N PHE A 251 18.85 3.57 -16.28
CA PHE A 251 20.19 3.60 -15.69
C PHE A 251 21.17 2.62 -16.33
N TRP A 252 20.75 1.81 -17.31
CA TRP A 252 21.58 0.81 -17.98
C TRP A 252 22.94 1.31 -18.44
N PRO A 253 23.06 2.49 -19.08
CA PRO A 253 24.37 3.01 -19.51
C PRO A 253 25.34 3.26 -18.34
N LYS A 254 24.83 3.47 -17.12
CA LYS A 254 25.63 3.80 -15.94
C LYS A 254 26.14 2.57 -15.18
N PHE A 255 25.61 1.39 -15.45
CA PHE A 255 26.05 0.18 -14.78
C PHE A 255 27.44 -0.26 -15.22
N PRO A 256 28.31 -0.77 -14.31
CA PRO A 256 29.54 -1.46 -14.67
C PRO A 256 29.23 -2.66 -15.57
N THR A 257 30.19 -3.02 -16.44
CA THR A 257 30.03 -4.13 -17.40
C THR A 257 29.70 -5.45 -16.68
N LEU A 258 30.37 -5.73 -15.57
CA LEU A 258 30.08 -6.93 -14.77
C LEU A 258 28.61 -7.00 -14.29
N VAL A 259 28.08 -5.88 -13.79
CA VAL A 259 26.69 -5.80 -13.35
C VAL A 259 25.73 -6.04 -14.50
N LYS A 260 26.02 -5.52 -15.69
CA LYS A 260 25.21 -5.76 -16.89
C LYS A 260 25.18 -7.25 -17.25
N TRP A 261 26.31 -7.94 -17.19
CA TRP A 261 26.38 -9.38 -17.45
C TRP A 261 25.59 -10.18 -16.41
N ILE A 262 25.70 -9.85 -15.13
CA ILE A 262 24.95 -10.51 -14.05
C ILE A 262 23.44 -10.33 -14.30
N PHE A 263 22.97 -9.12 -14.55
CA PHE A 263 21.54 -8.88 -14.83
C PHE A 263 21.05 -9.60 -16.08
N SER A 264 21.84 -9.61 -17.16
CA SER A 264 21.50 -10.35 -18.38
C SER A 264 21.39 -11.85 -18.11
N LEU A 265 22.34 -12.42 -17.36
CA LEU A 265 22.31 -13.83 -17.01
C LEU A 265 21.10 -14.19 -16.14
N ILE A 266 20.81 -13.40 -15.11
CA ILE A 266 19.64 -13.60 -14.24
C ILE A 266 18.35 -13.51 -15.07
N SER A 267 18.25 -12.55 -15.99
CA SER A 267 17.07 -12.39 -16.84
C SER A 267 16.86 -13.58 -17.76
N VAL A 268 17.93 -14.11 -18.34
CA VAL A 268 17.89 -15.32 -19.18
C VAL A 268 17.44 -16.52 -18.35
N LEU A 269 18.04 -16.72 -17.18
CA LEU A 269 17.69 -17.84 -16.29
C LEU A 269 16.22 -17.74 -15.83
N ALA A 270 15.77 -16.56 -15.46
CA ALA A 270 14.38 -16.34 -15.07
C ALA A 270 13.42 -16.60 -16.24
N GLY A 271 13.80 -16.19 -17.46
CA GLY A 271 13.05 -16.48 -18.66
C GLY A 271 12.94 -17.99 -18.96
N VAL A 272 14.05 -18.72 -18.86
CA VAL A 272 14.07 -20.18 -19.03
C VAL A 272 13.19 -20.87 -17.99
N VAL A 273 13.31 -20.49 -16.71
CA VAL A 273 12.46 -21.04 -15.64
C VAL A 273 10.98 -20.74 -15.89
N ALA A 274 10.64 -19.54 -16.31
CA ALA A 274 9.26 -19.17 -16.62
C ALA A 274 8.70 -20.02 -17.79
N VAL A 275 9.48 -20.21 -18.86
CA VAL A 275 9.08 -21.06 -20.00
C VAL A 275 8.88 -22.51 -19.56
N VAL A 276 9.81 -23.07 -18.77
CA VAL A 276 9.70 -24.46 -18.27
C VAL A 276 8.44 -24.63 -17.39
N LEU A 277 8.18 -23.68 -16.49
CA LEU A 277 6.99 -23.73 -15.62
C LEU A 277 5.69 -23.59 -16.40
N LEU A 278 5.67 -22.77 -17.45
CA LEU A 278 4.48 -22.59 -18.29
C LEU A 278 4.25 -23.79 -19.21
N SER A 279 5.32 -24.36 -19.80
CA SER A 279 5.21 -25.54 -20.65
C SER A 279 4.81 -26.80 -19.88
N GLY A 280 5.29 -26.96 -18.63
CA GLY A 280 4.89 -28.06 -17.76
C GLY A 280 3.40 -28.03 -17.35
N ARG A 281 2.77 -26.85 -17.35
CA ARG A 281 1.31 -26.71 -17.10
C ARG A 281 0.45 -27.02 -18.31
N ALA A 282 0.94 -26.84 -19.52
CA ALA A 282 0.20 -27.12 -20.75
C ALA A 282 0.05 -28.60 -21.06
N GLY A 283 0.80 -29.49 -20.40
CA GLY A 283 0.72 -30.93 -20.56
C GLY A 283 -0.27 -31.64 -19.62
N ASN A 284 -0.96 -30.92 -18.74
CA ASN A 284 -1.89 -31.47 -17.74
C ASN A 284 -3.35 -30.97 -17.93
N VAL A 285 -3.74 -30.59 -19.15
CA VAL A 285 -5.12 -30.26 -19.52
C VAL A 285 -5.70 -31.34 -20.38
#